data_8c6162944c539e9efc4c19c59c4ce36d
#
_entry.id   8c6162944c539e9efc4c19c59c4ce36d
#
_cell.length_a   1.000
_cell.length_b   1.000
_cell.length_c   1.000
_cell.angle_alpha   90.00
_cell.angle_beta   90.00
_cell.angle_gamma   90.00
#
_symmetry.space_group_name_H-M   'P 1'
#
loop_
_entity.id
_entity.type
_entity.pdbx_description
1 polymer ?
#
loop_
_entity_poly.entity_id
_entity_poly.type
_entity_poly.pdbx_seq_one_letter_code
_entity_poly.pdbx_strand_id
1 'polypeptide(L)'
;MNAKFLKKSAAVFFAAVFACAAFADKAEIKKETINIWPKGQMAGMDADKVSAKKTTETPRLSLYLPKTDKKTGFMIICPGGAYMGLASGHEGTEIAEWLADEEIPCAILYYRVPNMPNGALMDIQRAIKLVRSNAEKWNIDPNKIAIMGFSAGANLCARASTQFDTQTYAPVDAADSLSPRPDFTGLIYPAYCDKPGNDKRWKNKDLPPADTDYNTLYALAENLNITKNTPPAIIIQTQDDYYANAAIAYYLALKKNRVPANLFMFDKGGHGYGLRNKTNFV
;
A
#
# COMPACT_ATOMS: atom_id res chain seq x y z
N MET A 1 -19.73 -6.27 -33.94
CA MET A 1 -19.30 -7.11 -32.79
C MET A 1 -20.11 -6.68 -31.56
N ASN A 2 -20.90 -7.57 -31.00
CA ASN A 2 -22.13 -7.28 -30.24
C ASN A 2 -21.89 -6.75 -28.82
N ALA A 3 -22.39 -5.55 -28.54
CA ALA A 3 -22.37 -4.88 -27.21
C ALA A 3 -23.13 -5.64 -26.10
N LYS A 4 -23.76 -6.77 -26.39
CA LYS A 4 -24.44 -7.65 -25.41
C LYS A 4 -23.51 -8.59 -24.66
N PHE A 5 -22.26 -8.77 -25.10
CA PHE A 5 -21.32 -9.69 -24.44
C PHE A 5 -20.53 -9.04 -23.28
N LEU A 6 -20.33 -7.72 -23.31
CA LEU A 6 -19.64 -7.01 -22.24
C LEU A 6 -20.49 -6.76 -20.99
N LYS A 7 -21.82 -6.73 -21.11
CA LYS A 7 -22.70 -6.51 -19.94
C LYS A 7 -22.91 -7.75 -19.06
N LYS A 8 -22.60 -8.95 -19.52
CA LYS A 8 -22.75 -10.18 -18.72
C LYS A 8 -21.52 -10.52 -17.88
N SER A 9 -20.33 -10.07 -18.24
CA SER A 9 -19.09 -10.40 -17.52
C SER A 9 -18.85 -9.51 -16.29
N ALA A 10 -19.31 -8.26 -16.29
CA ALA A 10 -19.16 -7.36 -15.13
C ALA A 10 -20.24 -7.63 -14.06
N ALA A 11 -21.45 -8.04 -14.46
CA ALA A 11 -22.52 -8.33 -13.51
C ALA A 11 -22.33 -9.67 -12.76
N VAL A 12 -21.60 -10.63 -13.34
CA VAL A 12 -21.35 -11.94 -12.71
C VAL A 12 -20.27 -11.84 -11.64
N PHE A 13 -19.34 -10.90 -11.73
CA PHE A 13 -18.29 -10.73 -10.69
C PHE A 13 -18.80 -9.99 -9.45
N PHE A 14 -19.80 -9.12 -9.58
CA PHE A 14 -20.40 -8.40 -8.44
C PHE A 14 -21.57 -9.15 -7.79
N ALA A 15 -22.30 -9.97 -8.55
CA ALA A 15 -23.46 -10.72 -8.02
C ALA A 15 -23.07 -12.01 -7.26
N ALA A 16 -21.89 -12.57 -7.49
CA ALA A 16 -21.43 -13.76 -6.77
C ALA A 16 -20.92 -13.46 -5.35
N VAL A 17 -20.67 -12.20 -5.00
CA VAL A 17 -20.23 -11.79 -3.67
C VAL A 17 -21.40 -11.48 -2.72
N PHE A 18 -22.60 -11.22 -3.25
CA PHE A 18 -23.76 -10.83 -2.43
C PHE A 18 -24.81 -11.93 -2.18
N ALA A 19 -24.63 -13.14 -2.68
CA ALA A 19 -25.67 -14.19 -2.63
C ALA A 19 -25.42 -15.33 -1.62
N CYS A 20 -24.48 -15.21 -0.69
CA CYS A 20 -24.28 -16.16 0.40
C CYS A 20 -23.98 -15.47 1.74
N ALA A 21 -24.75 -14.49 2.13
CA ALA A 21 -24.83 -14.04 3.53
C ALA A 21 -25.87 -14.91 4.28
N ALA A 22 -25.71 -16.22 4.23
CA ALA A 22 -26.28 -17.11 5.24
C ALA A 22 -25.26 -17.10 6.40
N PHE A 23 -25.69 -16.77 7.61
CA PHE A 23 -25.04 -16.82 8.91
C PHE A 23 -23.86 -17.84 8.99
N ALA A 24 -22.74 -17.54 8.35
CA ALA A 24 -21.51 -18.19 8.67
C ALA A 24 -21.00 -17.52 9.94
N ASP A 25 -20.78 -18.28 11.01
CA ASP A 25 -20.05 -17.80 12.18
C ASP A 25 -18.79 -17.09 11.66
N LYS A 26 -18.58 -15.83 12.11
CA LYS A 26 -17.38 -15.10 11.74
C LYS A 26 -16.16 -15.92 12.10
N ALA A 27 -15.22 -16.04 11.19
CA ALA A 27 -14.01 -16.80 11.44
C ALA A 27 -13.31 -16.25 12.70
N GLU A 28 -12.84 -17.17 13.56
CA GLU A 28 -12.02 -16.80 14.72
C GLU A 28 -10.75 -16.09 14.22
N ILE A 29 -10.51 -14.84 14.66
CA ILE A 29 -9.37 -14.05 14.25
C ILE A 29 -8.32 -14.07 15.36
N LYS A 30 -7.19 -14.74 15.12
CA LYS A 30 -6.01 -14.65 16.00
C LYS A 30 -5.31 -13.32 15.75
N LYS A 31 -5.18 -12.50 16.81
CA LYS A 31 -4.40 -11.27 16.80
C LYS A 31 -3.06 -11.50 17.53
N GLU A 32 -1.97 -11.08 16.90
CA GLU A 32 -0.60 -11.22 17.44
C GLU A 32 0.25 -10.03 17.01
N THR A 33 1.23 -9.62 17.81
CA THR A 33 2.18 -8.58 17.45
C THR A 33 3.59 -9.15 17.44
N ILE A 34 4.32 -8.90 16.35
CA ILE A 34 5.72 -9.30 16.22
C ILE A 34 6.60 -8.10 15.88
N ASN A 35 7.74 -7.98 16.54
CA ASN A 35 8.77 -7.01 16.13
C ASN A 35 9.41 -7.48 14.84
N ILE A 36 9.63 -6.56 13.89
CA ILE A 36 10.26 -6.91 12.62
C ILE A 36 11.78 -6.98 12.72
N TRP A 37 12.37 -6.31 13.68
CA TRP A 37 13.81 -6.34 13.93
C TRP A 37 14.14 -7.15 15.19
N PRO A 38 15.19 -7.98 15.17
CA PRO A 38 15.68 -8.60 16.37
C PRO A 38 16.12 -7.54 17.39
N LYS A 39 16.06 -7.88 18.69
CA LYS A 39 16.41 -6.93 19.76
C LYS A 39 17.82 -6.38 19.55
N GLY A 40 17.94 -5.06 19.50
CA GLY A 40 19.21 -4.35 19.34
C GLY A 40 19.80 -4.34 17.92
N GLN A 41 19.07 -4.88 16.91
CA GLN A 41 19.57 -5.01 15.54
C GLN A 41 18.74 -4.22 14.52
N MET A 42 18.04 -3.16 14.96
CA MET A 42 17.30 -2.31 14.03
C MET A 42 18.27 -1.61 13.07
N ALA A 43 18.16 -1.93 11.78
CA ALA A 43 19.05 -1.40 10.75
C ALA A 43 18.77 0.07 10.44
N GLY A 44 19.79 0.80 9.93
CA GLY A 44 19.64 2.12 9.33
C GLY A 44 19.17 3.21 10.29
N MET A 45 19.64 3.21 11.51
CA MET A 45 19.30 4.24 12.50
C MET A 45 19.75 5.65 12.11
N ASP A 46 20.71 5.75 11.21
CA ASP A 46 21.31 6.98 10.68
C ASP A 46 20.89 7.30 9.23
N ALA A 47 20.11 6.40 8.60
CA ALA A 47 19.76 6.50 7.18
C ALA A 47 19.00 7.78 6.80
N ASP A 48 18.29 8.38 7.74
CA ASP A 48 17.48 9.58 7.52
C ASP A 48 18.06 10.85 8.16
N LYS A 49 19.31 10.79 8.66
CA LYS A 49 19.96 11.90 9.39
C LYS A 49 19.14 12.43 10.58
N VAL A 50 18.23 11.61 11.08
CA VAL A 50 17.38 11.91 12.23
C VAL A 50 17.88 11.07 13.40
N SER A 51 18.01 11.69 14.59
CA SER A 51 18.46 10.96 15.77
C SER A 51 17.52 9.79 16.09
N ALA A 52 18.08 8.61 16.28
CA ALA A 52 17.37 7.40 16.70
C ALA A 52 16.45 7.58 17.93
N LYS A 53 16.81 8.55 18.78
CA LYS A 53 16.00 8.92 19.97
C LYS A 53 14.68 9.62 19.63
N LYS A 54 14.43 9.93 18.34
CA LYS A 54 13.23 10.63 17.90
C LYS A 54 12.18 9.72 17.26
N THR A 55 12.48 8.43 17.00
CA THR A 55 11.42 7.54 16.53
C THR A 55 10.41 7.28 17.63
N THR A 56 9.15 7.47 17.32
CA THR A 56 8.03 7.20 18.23
C THR A 56 7.49 5.79 18.07
N GLU A 57 7.89 5.09 16.99
CA GLU A 57 7.42 3.76 16.67
C GLU A 57 8.54 2.72 16.76
N THR A 58 8.28 1.65 17.52
CA THR A 58 9.07 0.42 17.40
C THR A 58 8.51 -0.37 16.22
N PRO A 59 9.31 -0.61 15.16
CA PRO A 59 8.83 -1.28 13.96
C PRO A 59 8.32 -2.68 14.27
N ARG A 60 7.03 -2.92 13.92
CA ARG A 60 6.34 -4.17 14.23
C ARG A 60 5.20 -4.44 13.26
N LEU A 61 4.79 -5.70 13.19
CA LEU A 61 3.57 -6.13 12.52
C LEU A 61 2.50 -6.46 13.57
N SER A 62 1.33 -5.84 13.47
CA SER A 62 0.13 -6.26 14.20
C SER A 62 -0.67 -7.17 13.29
N LEU A 63 -0.62 -8.48 13.55
CA LEU A 63 -1.19 -9.54 12.73
C LEU A 63 -2.68 -9.76 13.02
N TYR A 64 -3.43 -10.00 11.96
CA TYR A 64 -4.82 -10.44 11.96
C TYR A 64 -4.91 -11.70 11.11
N LEU A 65 -5.00 -12.86 11.77
CA LEU A 65 -4.94 -14.16 11.14
C LEU A 65 -6.29 -14.86 11.32
N PRO A 66 -7.20 -14.76 10.33
CA PRO A 66 -8.45 -15.52 10.37
C PRO A 66 -8.15 -17.02 10.28
N LYS A 67 -8.89 -17.80 11.05
CA LYS A 67 -8.80 -19.27 11.01
C LYS A 67 -9.51 -19.76 9.75
N THR A 68 -8.73 -20.21 8.78
CA THR A 68 -9.23 -20.74 7.51
C THR A 68 -8.39 -21.92 7.05
N ASP A 69 -9.03 -22.91 6.45
CA ASP A 69 -8.34 -24.06 5.85
C ASP A 69 -7.80 -23.74 4.45
N LYS A 70 -8.22 -22.59 3.87
CA LYS A 70 -7.78 -22.16 2.55
C LYS A 70 -6.41 -21.48 2.65
N LYS A 71 -5.47 -21.92 1.82
CA LYS A 71 -4.20 -21.21 1.63
C LYS A 71 -4.44 -19.97 0.78
N THR A 72 -4.33 -18.79 1.39
CA THR A 72 -4.63 -17.49 0.76
C THR A 72 -3.37 -16.65 0.54
N GLY A 73 -3.51 -15.46 -0.07
CA GLY A 73 -2.49 -14.42 -0.01
C GLY A 73 -2.45 -13.75 1.35
N PHE A 74 -1.51 -12.80 1.50
CA PHE A 74 -1.36 -11.98 2.71
C PHE A 74 -1.28 -10.51 2.35
N MET A 75 -1.91 -9.63 3.15
CA MET A 75 -1.88 -8.19 2.95
C MET A 75 -1.08 -7.49 4.06
N ILE A 76 -0.05 -6.71 3.71
CA ILE A 76 0.61 -5.78 4.62
C ILE A 76 0.00 -4.40 4.42
N ILE A 77 -0.55 -3.82 5.49
CA ILE A 77 -1.21 -2.52 5.49
C ILE A 77 -0.24 -1.47 6.02
N CYS A 78 -0.03 -0.40 5.25
CA CYS A 78 0.84 0.72 5.58
C CYS A 78 -0.01 1.99 5.78
N PRO A 79 -0.35 2.37 7.01
CA PRO A 79 -1.10 3.60 7.26
C PRO A 79 -0.38 4.85 6.77
N GLY A 80 -1.12 5.90 6.45
CA GLY A 80 -0.60 7.23 6.17
C GLY A 80 -0.21 7.99 7.43
N GLY A 81 -0.07 9.31 7.31
CA GLY A 81 0.32 10.20 8.40
C GLY A 81 1.50 11.09 8.03
N ALA A 82 1.70 11.36 6.72
CA ALA A 82 2.71 12.28 6.18
C ALA A 82 4.15 11.98 6.61
N TYR A 83 4.48 10.74 6.97
CA TYR A 83 5.72 10.33 7.64
C TYR A 83 5.99 11.03 8.98
N MET A 84 5.01 11.74 9.54
CA MET A 84 5.12 12.40 10.86
C MET A 84 4.54 11.52 11.99
N GLY A 85 3.58 10.68 11.66
CA GLY A 85 2.91 9.73 12.53
C GLY A 85 2.25 8.64 11.71
N LEU A 86 1.43 7.80 12.34
CA LEU A 86 0.67 6.73 11.69
C LEU A 86 -0.82 6.87 11.98
N ALA A 87 -1.62 7.00 10.92
CA ALA A 87 -3.08 7.01 11.00
C ALA A 87 -3.64 5.59 11.23
N SER A 88 -3.06 4.87 12.20
CA SER A 88 -3.26 3.42 12.40
C SER A 88 -4.68 3.01 12.80
N GLY A 89 -5.56 3.94 13.15
CA GLY A 89 -6.98 3.67 13.39
C GLY A 89 -7.71 3.37 12.10
N HIS A 90 -8.05 4.43 11.33
CA HIS A 90 -8.89 4.33 10.14
C HIS A 90 -8.18 3.83 8.87
N GLU A 91 -6.85 3.94 8.80
CA GLU A 91 -6.03 3.43 7.71
C GLU A 91 -5.24 2.17 8.11
N GLY A 92 -5.48 1.64 9.31
CA GLY A 92 -4.86 0.45 9.84
C GLY A 92 -5.87 -0.53 10.38
N THR A 93 -6.34 -0.32 11.63
CA THR A 93 -7.21 -1.26 12.35
C THR A 93 -8.52 -1.53 11.62
N GLU A 94 -9.22 -0.50 11.15
CA GLU A 94 -10.48 -0.68 10.41
C GLU A 94 -10.30 -1.49 9.13
N ILE A 95 -9.19 -1.24 8.41
CA ILE A 95 -8.85 -2.00 7.20
C ILE A 95 -8.51 -3.45 7.54
N ALA A 96 -7.71 -3.67 8.60
CA ALA A 96 -7.31 -5.02 9.00
C ALA A 96 -8.49 -5.86 9.48
N GLU A 97 -9.42 -5.26 10.22
CA GLU A 97 -10.64 -5.91 10.67
C GLU A 97 -11.55 -6.27 9.49
N TRP A 98 -11.74 -5.35 8.54
CA TRP A 98 -12.49 -5.63 7.33
C TRP A 98 -11.88 -6.77 6.50
N LEU A 99 -10.56 -6.77 6.26
CA LEU A 99 -9.90 -7.85 5.53
C LEU A 99 -9.99 -9.19 6.27
N ALA A 100 -9.84 -9.18 7.59
CA ALA A 100 -9.93 -10.40 8.39
C ALA A 100 -11.36 -10.98 8.43
N ASP A 101 -12.39 -10.12 8.43
CA ASP A 101 -13.79 -10.53 8.30
C ASP A 101 -14.06 -11.17 6.92
N GLU A 102 -13.29 -10.80 5.87
CA GLU A 102 -13.31 -11.41 4.53
C GLU A 102 -12.35 -12.61 4.40
N GLU A 103 -11.91 -13.18 5.51
CA GLU A 103 -10.95 -14.30 5.59
C GLU A 103 -9.59 -14.02 4.92
N ILE A 104 -9.17 -12.76 4.81
CA ILE A 104 -7.88 -12.36 4.25
C ILE A 104 -6.90 -12.09 5.40
N PRO A 105 -5.87 -12.95 5.61
CA PRO A 105 -4.86 -12.70 6.62
C PRO A 105 -4.06 -11.45 6.27
N CYS A 106 -3.85 -10.61 7.28
CA CYS A 106 -3.18 -9.33 7.07
C CYS A 106 -2.38 -8.88 8.30
N ALA A 107 -1.59 -7.84 8.12
CA ALA A 107 -0.92 -7.16 9.22
C ALA A 107 -0.84 -5.66 8.98
N ILE A 108 -0.95 -4.88 10.05
CA ILE A 108 -0.63 -3.46 10.04
C ILE A 108 0.87 -3.32 10.31
N LEU A 109 1.58 -2.65 9.40
CA LEU A 109 2.98 -2.30 9.61
C LEU A 109 3.08 -0.96 10.35
N TYR A 110 3.59 -1.00 11.56
CA TYR A 110 4.03 0.18 12.29
C TYR A 110 5.48 0.45 11.90
N TYR A 111 5.67 1.30 10.90
CA TYR A 111 7.00 1.66 10.39
C TYR A 111 7.54 2.91 11.10
N ARG A 112 8.83 3.15 11.00
CA ARG A 112 9.50 4.27 11.66
C ARG A 112 8.99 5.63 11.22
N VAL A 113 8.63 6.45 12.19
CA VAL A 113 8.28 7.87 12.10
C VAL A 113 8.87 8.59 13.33
N PRO A 114 8.99 9.92 13.34
CA PRO A 114 8.73 10.87 12.27
C PRO A 114 9.94 11.08 11.35
N ASN A 115 9.67 11.52 10.10
CA ASN A 115 10.69 11.95 9.14
C ASN A 115 11.77 10.90 8.84
N MET A 116 11.39 9.62 8.78
CA MET A 116 12.30 8.50 8.54
C MET A 116 11.90 7.69 7.29
N PRO A 117 11.78 8.31 6.09
CA PRO A 117 11.31 7.60 4.90
C PRO A 117 12.25 6.48 4.43
N ASN A 118 13.57 6.57 4.66
CA ASN A 118 14.51 5.52 4.33
C ASN A 118 14.47 4.39 5.37
N GLY A 119 14.36 4.72 6.66
CA GLY A 119 14.10 3.74 7.69
C GLY A 119 12.78 2.99 7.48
N ALA A 120 11.71 3.70 7.11
CA ALA A 120 10.44 3.09 6.77
C ALA A 120 10.54 2.13 5.57
N LEU A 121 11.35 2.46 4.54
CA LEU A 121 11.61 1.56 3.42
C LEU A 121 12.31 0.26 3.88
N MET A 122 13.29 0.36 4.78
CA MET A 122 13.91 -0.82 5.37
C MET A 122 12.89 -1.66 6.14
N ASP A 123 12.00 -1.00 6.89
CA ASP A 123 10.97 -1.66 7.68
C ASP A 123 9.97 -2.45 6.80
N ILE A 124 9.48 -1.88 5.70
CA ILE A 124 8.55 -2.59 4.81
C ILE A 124 9.24 -3.72 4.05
N GLN A 125 10.48 -3.54 3.58
CA GLN A 125 11.25 -4.61 2.94
C GLN A 125 11.47 -5.78 3.90
N ARG A 126 11.83 -5.47 5.15
CA ARG A 126 11.97 -6.47 6.21
C ARG A 126 10.63 -7.16 6.53
N ALA A 127 9.54 -6.41 6.62
CA ALA A 127 8.21 -6.95 6.86
C ALA A 127 7.78 -7.96 5.78
N ILE A 128 8.00 -7.64 4.49
CA ILE A 128 7.69 -8.54 3.37
C ILE A 128 8.49 -9.85 3.49
N LYS A 129 9.78 -9.78 3.78
CA LYS A 129 10.64 -10.97 3.97
C LYS A 129 10.18 -11.82 5.15
N LEU A 130 9.82 -11.20 6.27
CA LEU A 130 9.30 -11.90 7.45
C LEU A 130 7.96 -12.57 7.18
N VAL A 131 7.02 -11.91 6.50
CA VAL A 131 5.76 -12.52 6.09
C VAL A 131 6.03 -13.73 5.19
N ARG A 132 6.92 -13.59 4.21
CA ARG A 132 7.30 -14.67 3.30
C ARG A 132 7.96 -15.85 4.02
N SER A 133 8.79 -15.58 5.02
CA SER A 133 9.45 -16.63 5.83
C SER A 133 8.47 -17.39 6.76
N ASN A 134 7.36 -16.77 7.13
CA ASN A 134 6.33 -17.39 7.97
C ASN A 134 5.16 -17.99 7.18
N ALA A 135 5.28 -18.11 5.87
CA ALA A 135 4.17 -18.49 5.00
C ALA A 135 3.54 -19.85 5.38
N GLU A 136 4.34 -20.84 5.74
CA GLU A 136 3.86 -22.15 6.20
C GLU A 136 3.12 -22.04 7.54
N LYS A 137 3.73 -21.34 8.51
CA LYS A 137 3.16 -21.15 9.85
C LYS A 137 1.80 -20.43 9.81
N TRP A 138 1.60 -19.51 8.87
CA TRP A 138 0.38 -18.72 8.76
C TRP A 138 -0.58 -19.22 7.67
N ASN A 139 -0.31 -20.37 7.07
CA ASN A 139 -1.10 -20.98 6.00
C ASN A 139 -1.35 -20.01 4.82
N ILE A 140 -0.31 -19.28 4.38
CA ILE A 140 -0.38 -18.34 3.27
C ILE A 140 0.52 -18.77 2.10
N ASP A 141 0.20 -18.29 0.91
CA ASP A 141 1.02 -18.48 -0.29
C ASP A 141 2.19 -17.47 -0.29
N PRO A 142 3.46 -17.91 -0.21
CA PRO A 142 4.61 -17.01 -0.21
C PRO A 142 4.77 -16.20 -1.51
N ASN A 143 4.05 -16.56 -2.58
CA ASN A 143 4.05 -15.85 -3.86
C ASN A 143 2.83 -14.93 -4.04
N LYS A 144 2.05 -14.71 -2.96
CA LYS A 144 0.88 -13.84 -2.94
C LYS A 144 0.92 -12.87 -1.76
N ILE A 145 2.04 -12.18 -1.59
CA ILE A 145 2.20 -11.15 -0.55
C ILE A 145 1.96 -9.80 -1.17
N ALA A 146 0.83 -9.20 -0.82
CA ALA A 146 0.45 -7.87 -1.26
C ALA A 146 0.79 -6.82 -0.20
N ILE A 147 1.02 -5.60 -0.64
CA ILE A 147 1.13 -4.42 0.21
C ILE A 147 0.05 -3.42 -0.16
N MET A 148 -0.58 -2.80 0.82
CA MET A 148 -1.56 -1.73 0.62
C MET A 148 -1.18 -0.54 1.48
N GLY A 149 -1.08 0.63 0.87
CA GLY A 149 -0.74 1.85 1.58
C GLY A 149 -1.74 2.97 1.35
N PHE A 150 -1.79 3.88 2.31
CA PHE A 150 -2.67 5.03 2.35
C PHE A 150 -1.83 6.30 2.42
N SER A 151 -2.09 7.32 1.59
CA SER A 151 -1.38 8.60 1.65
C SER A 151 0.16 8.44 1.60
N ALA A 152 0.88 8.86 2.63
CA ALA A 152 2.32 8.62 2.78
C ALA A 152 2.67 7.12 2.86
N GLY A 153 1.79 6.28 3.42
CA GLY A 153 1.93 4.82 3.40
C GLY A 153 1.83 4.25 1.99
N ALA A 154 1.04 4.87 1.10
CA ALA A 154 1.01 4.50 -0.31
C ALA A 154 2.32 4.89 -1.02
N ASN A 155 2.93 6.05 -0.70
CA ASN A 155 4.28 6.37 -1.16
C ASN A 155 5.31 5.33 -0.69
N LEU A 156 5.21 4.88 0.57
CA LEU A 156 6.07 3.82 1.10
C LEU A 156 5.90 2.52 0.30
N CYS A 157 4.66 2.13 -0.01
CA CYS A 157 4.37 0.97 -0.87
C CYS A 157 4.90 1.15 -2.30
N ALA A 158 4.77 2.34 -2.88
CA ALA A 158 5.33 2.66 -4.19
C ALA A 158 6.87 2.53 -4.19
N ARG A 159 7.55 3.02 -3.17
CA ARG A 159 9.00 2.87 -2.99
C ARG A 159 9.40 1.40 -2.82
N ALA A 160 8.70 0.63 -1.99
CA ALA A 160 8.96 -0.79 -1.83
C ALA A 160 8.79 -1.57 -3.14
N SER A 161 7.80 -1.19 -3.95
CA SER A 161 7.50 -1.80 -5.26
C SER A 161 8.51 -1.44 -6.36
N THR A 162 9.31 -0.40 -6.18
CA THR A 162 10.26 0.10 -7.18
C THR A 162 11.72 0.01 -6.76
N GLN A 163 12.00 -0.34 -5.50
CA GLN A 163 13.35 -0.45 -4.92
C GLN A 163 13.59 -1.82 -4.25
N PHE A 164 12.83 -2.85 -4.63
CA PHE A 164 12.93 -4.19 -4.04
C PHE A 164 14.26 -4.91 -4.37
N ASP A 165 14.94 -4.52 -5.42
CA ASP A 165 16.25 -5.03 -5.84
C ASP A 165 17.43 -4.27 -5.19
N THR A 166 17.14 -3.22 -4.44
CA THR A 166 18.14 -2.45 -3.71
C THR A 166 18.29 -3.01 -2.29
N GLN A 167 19.51 -3.43 -1.94
CA GLN A 167 19.81 -3.82 -0.57
C GLN A 167 19.92 -2.57 0.30
N THR A 168 18.88 -2.29 1.09
CA THR A 168 18.82 -1.07 1.92
C THR A 168 19.44 -1.25 3.31
N TYR A 169 19.64 -2.50 3.75
CA TYR A 169 20.27 -2.84 5.04
C TYR A 169 21.02 -4.17 4.96
N ALA A 170 21.97 -4.37 5.89
CA ALA A 170 22.67 -5.64 6.01
C ALA A 170 21.76 -6.73 6.58
N PRO A 171 21.82 -7.98 6.07
CA PRO A 171 21.02 -9.09 6.59
C PRO A 171 21.22 -9.31 8.09
N VAL A 172 20.14 -9.54 8.82
CA VAL A 172 20.16 -9.78 10.28
C VAL A 172 19.78 -11.20 10.68
N ASP A 173 19.06 -11.93 9.83
CA ASP A 173 18.71 -13.35 10.02
C ASP A 173 18.37 -14.04 8.69
N ALA A 174 17.94 -15.31 8.77
CA ALA A 174 17.62 -16.15 7.61
C ALA A 174 16.48 -15.60 6.73
N ALA A 175 15.52 -14.85 7.29
CA ALA A 175 14.45 -14.26 6.50
C ALA A 175 14.98 -13.25 5.47
N ASP A 176 16.15 -12.66 5.72
CA ASP A 176 16.76 -11.68 4.81
C ASP A 176 17.33 -12.28 3.51
N SER A 177 17.40 -13.61 3.40
CA SER A 177 17.70 -14.30 2.14
C SER A 177 16.52 -14.29 1.17
N LEU A 178 15.29 -13.97 1.65
CA LEU A 178 14.08 -13.96 0.82
C LEU A 178 13.89 -12.62 0.11
N SER A 179 13.14 -12.65 -0.99
CA SER A 179 12.85 -11.46 -1.77
C SER A 179 11.96 -10.47 -1.01
N PRO A 180 12.32 -9.16 -0.96
CA PRO A 180 11.45 -8.13 -0.44
C PRO A 180 10.45 -7.59 -1.49
N ARG A 181 10.42 -8.17 -2.71
CA ARG A 181 9.50 -7.74 -3.75
C ARG A 181 8.08 -8.13 -3.38
N PRO A 182 7.12 -7.20 -3.28
CA PRO A 182 5.73 -7.56 -3.13
C PRO A 182 5.18 -8.17 -4.42
N ASP A 183 4.16 -9.02 -4.32
CA ASP A 183 3.56 -9.67 -5.48
C ASP A 183 2.43 -8.83 -6.08
N PHE A 184 1.86 -7.91 -5.29
CA PHE A 184 0.85 -6.95 -5.70
C PHE A 184 0.91 -5.68 -4.85
N THR A 185 0.49 -4.53 -5.41
CA THR A 185 0.52 -3.23 -4.72
C THR A 185 -0.82 -2.52 -4.80
N GLY A 186 -1.37 -2.13 -3.65
CA GLY A 186 -2.52 -1.23 -3.52
C GLY A 186 -2.07 0.17 -3.09
N LEU A 187 -2.43 1.20 -3.83
CA LEU A 187 -2.13 2.59 -3.50
C LEU A 187 -3.44 3.36 -3.36
N ILE A 188 -3.75 3.76 -2.13
CA ILE A 188 -4.98 4.46 -1.80
C ILE A 188 -4.65 5.93 -1.53
N TYR A 189 -5.21 6.82 -2.35
CA TYR A 189 -4.90 8.26 -2.40
C TYR A 189 -3.41 8.55 -2.17
N PRO A 190 -2.53 8.00 -3.04
CA PRO A 190 -1.09 8.11 -2.84
C PRO A 190 -0.62 9.55 -2.84
N ALA A 191 0.20 9.91 -1.84
CA ALA A 191 0.92 11.16 -1.79
C ALA A 191 2.36 10.97 -2.29
N TYR A 192 3.03 12.06 -2.68
CA TYR A 192 4.47 12.10 -2.95
C TYR A 192 4.99 11.14 -4.04
N CYS A 193 4.13 10.66 -4.94
CA CYS A 193 4.56 9.83 -6.06
C CYS A 193 4.84 10.63 -7.33
N ASP A 194 4.53 11.92 -7.36
CA ASP A 194 4.89 12.86 -8.41
C ASP A 194 6.08 13.75 -8.02
N LYS A 195 6.62 14.47 -8.99
CA LYS A 195 7.76 15.36 -8.77
C LYS A 195 7.38 16.49 -7.80
N PRO A 196 8.21 16.78 -6.78
CA PRO A 196 7.93 17.83 -5.81
C PRO A 196 7.65 19.19 -6.46
N GLY A 197 6.61 19.86 -6.00
CA GLY A 197 6.19 21.18 -6.49
C GLY A 197 5.03 21.15 -7.49
N ASN A 198 4.66 20.00 -8.03
CA ASN A 198 3.50 19.85 -8.90
C ASN A 198 2.17 19.99 -8.12
N ASP A 199 2.16 19.65 -6.86
CA ASP A 199 1.04 19.75 -5.92
C ASP A 199 0.61 21.19 -5.62
N LYS A 200 1.54 22.16 -5.68
CA LYS A 200 1.24 23.58 -5.38
C LYS A 200 0.34 24.26 -6.40
N ARG A 201 0.23 23.71 -7.61
CA ARG A 201 -0.53 24.30 -8.71
C ARG A 201 -2.04 24.03 -8.64
N TRP A 202 -2.46 23.01 -7.88
CA TRP A 202 -3.86 22.60 -7.79
C TRP A 202 -4.58 23.00 -6.52
N LYS A 203 -4.03 23.93 -5.74
CA LYS A 203 -4.69 24.42 -4.51
C LYS A 203 -6.05 25.06 -4.74
N ASN A 204 -6.36 25.41 -5.95
CA ASN A 204 -7.66 25.93 -6.35
C ASN A 204 -8.22 25.00 -7.40
N LYS A 205 -9.44 24.58 -7.27
CA LYS A 205 -10.27 23.75 -8.12
C LYS A 205 -10.28 24.09 -9.63
N ASP A 206 -9.33 24.90 -10.08
CA ASP A 206 -9.23 25.39 -11.44
C ASP A 206 -8.43 24.41 -12.30
N LEU A 207 -8.88 24.18 -13.51
CA LEU A 207 -8.15 23.43 -14.52
C LEU A 207 -6.76 24.05 -14.73
N PRO A 208 -5.72 23.23 -15.02
CA PRO A 208 -4.42 23.78 -15.36
C PRO A 208 -4.55 24.71 -16.57
N PRO A 209 -3.68 25.73 -16.69
CA PRO A 209 -3.62 26.58 -17.89
C PRO A 209 -3.57 25.73 -19.16
N ALA A 210 -4.15 26.22 -20.25
CA ALA A 210 -4.22 25.51 -21.53
C ALA A 210 -2.83 25.16 -22.11
N ASP A 211 -1.80 25.90 -21.73
CA ASP A 211 -0.39 25.69 -22.12
C ASP A 211 0.39 24.81 -21.14
N THR A 212 -0.29 24.13 -20.21
CA THR A 212 0.37 23.25 -19.24
C THR A 212 1.08 22.10 -19.94
N ASP A 213 2.37 21.94 -19.67
CA ASP A 213 3.10 20.73 -20.05
C ASP A 213 2.74 19.55 -19.14
N TYR A 214 1.84 18.71 -19.64
CA TYR A 214 1.39 17.52 -18.91
C TYR A 214 2.50 16.50 -18.61
N ASN A 215 3.59 16.47 -19.39
CA ASN A 215 4.73 15.61 -19.10
C ASN A 215 5.44 16.06 -17.82
N THR A 216 5.53 17.37 -17.61
CA THR A 216 6.07 17.94 -16.36
C THR A 216 5.06 17.79 -15.22
N LEU A 217 3.78 18.02 -15.50
CA LEU A 217 2.73 17.97 -14.48
C LEU A 217 2.59 16.57 -13.86
N TYR A 218 2.70 15.52 -14.67
CA TYR A 218 2.60 14.12 -14.21
C TYR A 218 3.97 13.43 -14.19
N ALA A 219 5.04 14.17 -14.00
CA ALA A 219 6.36 13.57 -13.84
C ALA A 219 6.42 12.76 -12.54
N LEU A 220 6.91 11.51 -12.65
CA LEU A 220 7.12 10.63 -11.51
C LEU A 220 8.20 11.21 -10.58
N ALA A 221 8.05 10.97 -9.28
CA ALA A 221 9.05 11.33 -8.29
C ALA A 221 10.40 10.62 -8.59
N GLU A 222 11.50 11.34 -8.43
CA GLU A 222 12.85 10.86 -8.82
C GLU A 222 13.32 9.63 -8.05
N ASN A 223 12.76 9.42 -6.85
CA ASN A 223 13.04 8.27 -6.02
C ASN A 223 12.18 7.03 -6.33
N LEU A 224 11.40 7.05 -7.40
CA LEU A 224 10.60 5.92 -7.87
C LEU A 224 11.10 5.45 -9.23
N ASN A 225 11.64 4.24 -9.29
CA ASN A 225 12.17 3.64 -10.51
C ASN A 225 11.28 2.50 -11.00
N ILE A 226 10.26 2.81 -11.80
CA ILE A 226 9.35 1.81 -12.35
C ILE A 226 10.02 1.09 -13.52
N THR A 227 10.05 -0.24 -13.43
CA THR A 227 10.58 -1.14 -14.44
C THR A 227 9.53 -2.19 -14.83
N LYS A 228 9.80 -3.00 -15.83
CA LYS A 228 8.95 -4.15 -16.20
C LYS A 228 8.77 -5.18 -15.07
N ASN A 229 9.65 -5.17 -14.08
CA ASN A 229 9.61 -6.07 -12.92
C ASN A 229 8.85 -5.48 -11.72
N THR A 230 8.41 -4.21 -11.81
CA THR A 230 7.55 -3.61 -10.80
C THR A 230 6.25 -4.41 -10.67
N PRO A 231 5.76 -4.69 -9.45
CA PRO A 231 4.53 -5.46 -9.24
C PRO A 231 3.31 -4.82 -9.91
N PRO A 232 2.31 -5.62 -10.34
CA PRO A 232 1.02 -5.10 -10.74
C PRO A 232 0.37 -4.30 -9.61
N ALA A 233 -0.42 -3.29 -9.98
CA ALA A 233 -0.98 -2.36 -9.00
C ALA A 233 -2.46 -2.02 -9.23
N ILE A 234 -3.14 -1.73 -8.12
CA ILE A 234 -4.41 -1.00 -8.09
C ILE A 234 -4.19 0.35 -7.43
N ILE A 235 -4.74 1.40 -8.01
CA ILE A 235 -4.63 2.77 -7.52
C ILE A 235 -6.05 3.32 -7.38
N ILE A 236 -6.37 3.85 -6.22
CA ILE A 236 -7.66 4.47 -5.92
C ILE A 236 -7.42 5.91 -5.50
N GLN A 237 -8.10 6.87 -6.15
CA GLN A 237 -7.89 8.29 -5.93
C GLN A 237 -9.17 9.07 -6.15
N THR A 238 -9.24 10.30 -5.65
CA THR A 238 -10.31 11.26 -5.94
C THR A 238 -9.74 12.51 -6.62
N GLN A 239 -10.53 13.11 -7.53
CA GLN A 239 -10.09 14.29 -8.30
C GLN A 239 -9.92 15.54 -7.42
N ASP A 240 -10.73 15.65 -6.38
CA ASP A 240 -10.71 16.78 -5.45
C ASP A 240 -9.63 16.65 -4.35
N ASP A 241 -8.83 15.58 -4.37
CA ASP A 241 -7.64 15.44 -3.54
C ASP A 241 -6.47 16.22 -4.17
N TYR A 242 -5.81 17.04 -3.38
CA TYR A 242 -4.67 17.81 -3.89
C TYR A 242 -3.43 16.97 -4.25
N TYR A 243 -3.39 15.69 -3.86
CA TYR A 243 -2.40 14.70 -4.32
C TYR A 243 -2.85 13.91 -5.57
N ALA A 244 -3.94 14.29 -6.23
CA ALA A 244 -4.46 13.53 -7.38
C ALA A 244 -3.40 13.26 -8.46
N ASN A 245 -2.47 14.21 -8.67
CA ASN A 245 -1.38 14.07 -9.64
C ASN A 245 -0.43 12.92 -9.32
N ALA A 246 -0.21 12.61 -8.05
CA ALA A 246 0.67 11.52 -7.62
C ALA A 246 0.15 10.15 -8.12
N ALA A 247 -1.16 9.94 -8.07
CA ALA A 247 -1.81 8.73 -8.58
C ALA A 247 -1.67 8.61 -10.10
N ILE A 248 -1.90 9.71 -10.81
CA ILE A 248 -1.80 9.78 -12.29
C ILE A 248 -0.35 9.54 -12.73
N ALA A 249 0.62 10.21 -12.11
CA ALA A 249 2.04 10.06 -12.43
C ALA A 249 2.51 8.61 -12.28
N TYR A 250 2.15 7.96 -11.18
CA TYR A 250 2.51 6.57 -10.92
C TYR A 250 1.85 5.63 -11.94
N TYR A 251 0.55 5.80 -12.22
CA TYR A 251 -0.16 5.00 -13.21
C TYR A 251 0.43 5.13 -14.62
N LEU A 252 0.73 6.36 -15.07
CA LEU A 252 1.33 6.59 -16.39
C LEU A 252 2.71 5.94 -16.52
N ALA A 253 3.51 5.97 -15.44
CA ALA A 253 4.81 5.32 -15.40
C ALA A 253 4.68 3.78 -15.45
N LEU A 254 3.71 3.17 -14.74
CA LEU A 254 3.41 1.74 -14.86
C LEU A 254 3.01 1.38 -16.29
N LYS A 255 2.10 2.14 -16.89
CA LYS A 255 1.62 1.93 -18.26
C LYS A 255 2.78 2.03 -19.27
N LYS A 256 3.67 3.02 -19.14
CA LYS A 256 4.87 3.17 -19.98
C LYS A 256 5.78 1.94 -19.92
N ASN A 257 5.89 1.31 -18.77
CA ASN A 257 6.70 0.10 -18.56
C ASN A 257 5.92 -1.21 -18.77
N ARG A 258 4.67 -1.15 -19.28
CA ARG A 258 3.81 -2.31 -19.55
C ARG A 258 3.52 -3.16 -18.30
N VAL A 259 3.53 -2.54 -17.13
CA VAL A 259 3.14 -3.18 -15.87
C VAL A 259 1.60 -3.14 -15.76
N PRO A 260 0.93 -4.26 -15.49
CA PRO A 260 -0.53 -4.27 -15.30
C PRO A 260 -0.96 -3.37 -14.15
N ALA A 261 -1.87 -2.46 -14.41
CA ALA A 261 -2.38 -1.53 -13.40
C ALA A 261 -3.80 -1.08 -13.69
N ASN A 262 -4.57 -0.83 -12.61
CA ASN A 262 -5.86 -0.19 -12.66
C ASN A 262 -5.81 1.12 -11.88
N LEU A 263 -6.36 2.18 -12.45
CA LEU A 263 -6.58 3.46 -11.77
C LEU A 263 -8.09 3.71 -11.68
N PHE A 264 -8.60 3.81 -10.45
CA PHE A 264 -9.97 4.24 -10.16
C PHE A 264 -9.91 5.68 -9.66
N MET A 265 -10.43 6.60 -10.47
CA MET A 265 -10.49 8.02 -10.16
C MET A 265 -11.95 8.42 -9.96
N PHE A 266 -12.31 8.75 -8.71
CA PHE A 266 -13.63 9.26 -8.37
C PHE A 266 -13.64 10.79 -8.42
N ASP A 267 -14.81 11.39 -8.62
CA ASP A 267 -14.94 12.85 -8.74
C ASP A 267 -14.72 13.57 -7.41
N LYS A 268 -15.16 12.96 -6.29
CA LYS A 268 -15.11 13.55 -4.94
C LYS A 268 -14.74 12.53 -3.90
N GLY A 269 -14.24 13.01 -2.76
CA GLY A 269 -13.88 12.22 -1.58
C GLY A 269 -12.80 12.88 -0.74
N GLY A 270 -12.01 13.77 -1.33
CA GLY A 270 -10.89 14.44 -0.66
C GLY A 270 -9.76 13.45 -0.34
N HIS A 271 -9.08 13.67 0.78
CA HIS A 271 -7.93 12.90 1.23
C HIS A 271 -8.16 12.24 2.59
N GLY A 272 -7.60 11.04 2.81
CA GLY A 272 -7.55 10.43 4.14
C GLY A 272 -8.86 9.78 4.61
N TYR A 273 -9.73 9.33 3.71
CA TYR A 273 -11.05 8.79 4.06
C TYR A 273 -11.02 7.33 4.59
N GLY A 274 -10.01 6.52 4.27
CA GLY A 274 -9.98 5.09 4.62
C GLY A 274 -11.23 4.36 4.11
N LEU A 275 -11.94 3.64 5.00
CA LEU A 275 -13.27 3.07 4.74
C LEU A 275 -14.41 4.02 5.14
N ARG A 276 -14.09 5.19 5.70
CA ARG A 276 -15.06 6.15 6.21
C ARG A 276 -15.53 7.05 5.07
N ASN A 277 -16.55 6.63 4.37
CA ASN A 277 -17.13 7.46 3.33
C ASN A 277 -18.14 8.44 3.93
N LYS A 278 -17.84 9.74 3.87
CA LYS A 278 -18.79 10.83 4.19
C LYS A 278 -19.57 11.32 2.97
N THR A 279 -19.23 10.83 1.79
CA THR A 279 -19.87 11.17 0.53
C THR A 279 -20.34 9.90 -0.14
N ASN A 280 -21.62 9.85 -0.52
CA ASN A 280 -22.11 8.76 -1.35
C ASN A 280 -21.41 8.88 -2.71
N PHE A 281 -20.50 7.93 -3.01
CA PHE A 281 -20.03 7.71 -4.37
C PHE A 281 -21.22 7.17 -5.17
N VAL A 282 -21.84 8.01 -6.00
CA VAL A 282 -22.92 7.63 -6.90
C VAL A 282 -22.31 7.20 -8.24
#